data_76e3052bb4339f2ac4d6413d6c4599ae
#
_entry.id   76e3052bb4339f2ac4d6413d6c4599ae
#
_cell.length_a   1.000
_cell.length_b   1.000
_cell.length_c   1.000
_cell.angle_alpha   90.00
_cell.angle_beta   90.00
_cell.angle_gamma   90.00
#
_symmetry.space_group_name_H-M   'P 1'
#
loop_
_entity.id
_entity.type
_entity.pdbx_description
1 polymer ?
#
loop_
_entity_poly.entity_id
_entity_poly.type
_entity_poly.pdbx_seq_one_letter_code
_entity_poly.pdbx_strand_id
1 'polypeptide(L)'
;MSRVDLEQYVPVEERLEKFWAKYPDGCIKTELLHADKDFVRVFAAAFKSSDDRSQLLATGLAEETREGYVNKTSAVENCETSAIGRALATGGFRVKRGPSREEMEKVKRLQEH
;
A
#
# COMPACT_ATOMS: atom_id res chain seq x y z
N MET A 1 17.43 4.57 2.50
CA MET A 1 15.98 4.34 2.48
C MET A 1 15.47 4.17 3.91
N SER A 2 14.39 4.81 4.24
CA SER A 2 13.86 4.71 5.58
C SER A 2 13.27 3.31 5.83
N ARG A 3 13.20 2.93 7.08
CA ARG A 3 12.63 1.67 7.53
C ARG A 3 11.14 1.54 7.18
N VAL A 4 10.43 2.67 7.13
CA VAL A 4 9.02 2.71 6.76
C VAL A 4 8.82 2.25 5.32
N ASP A 5 9.73 2.61 4.42
CA ASP A 5 9.64 2.24 3.01
C ASP A 5 9.74 0.72 2.82
N LEU A 6 10.66 0.07 3.56
CA LEU A 6 10.78 -1.38 3.51
C LEU A 6 9.52 -2.08 4.02
N GLU A 7 8.93 -1.55 5.09
CA GLU A 7 7.71 -2.11 5.66
C GLU A 7 6.50 -1.91 4.75
N GLN A 8 6.52 -0.88 3.89
CA GLN A 8 5.45 -0.67 2.90
C GLN A 8 5.52 -1.66 1.75
N TYR A 9 6.71 -1.91 1.20
CA TYR A 9 6.85 -2.69 -0.03
C TYR A 9 6.72 -4.20 0.19
N VAL A 10 7.36 -4.74 1.21
CA VAL A 10 7.31 -6.18 1.47
C VAL A 10 5.89 -6.68 1.72
N PRO A 11 5.06 -5.99 2.53
CA PRO A 11 3.69 -6.45 2.75
C PRO A 11 2.76 -6.33 1.54
N VAL A 12 3.05 -5.48 0.55
CA VAL A 12 2.17 -5.30 -0.62
C VAL A 12 2.03 -6.58 -1.42
N GLU A 13 3.13 -7.28 -1.69
CA GLU A 13 3.08 -8.54 -2.44
C GLU A 13 2.26 -9.59 -1.70
N GLU A 14 2.42 -9.69 -0.38
CA GLU A 14 1.64 -10.62 0.43
C GLU A 14 0.17 -10.23 0.46
N ARG A 15 -0.14 -8.95 0.51
CA ARG A 15 -1.52 -8.46 0.43
C ARG A 15 -2.15 -8.77 -0.91
N LEU A 16 -1.39 -8.64 -1.99
CA LEU A 16 -1.86 -8.97 -3.33
C LEU A 16 -2.18 -10.46 -3.46
N GLU A 17 -1.32 -11.33 -2.93
CA GLU A 17 -1.57 -12.77 -2.93
C GLU A 17 -2.88 -13.10 -2.20
N LYS A 18 -3.09 -12.50 -1.04
CA LYS A 18 -4.32 -12.71 -0.26
C LYS A 18 -5.55 -12.17 -0.97
N PHE A 19 -5.42 -11.02 -1.61
CA PHE A 19 -6.50 -10.41 -2.38
C PHE A 19 -6.92 -11.32 -3.53
N TRP A 20 -5.97 -11.78 -4.35
CA TRP A 20 -6.26 -12.64 -5.50
C TRP A 20 -6.76 -14.02 -5.08
N ALA A 21 -6.34 -14.51 -3.91
CA ALA A 21 -6.87 -15.76 -3.37
C ALA A 21 -8.34 -15.64 -2.97
N LYS A 22 -8.71 -14.51 -2.38
CA LYS A 22 -10.09 -14.27 -1.95
C LYS A 22 -11.01 -13.83 -3.09
N TYR A 23 -10.48 -13.00 -3.99
CA TYR A 23 -11.25 -12.45 -5.11
C TYR A 23 -10.53 -12.76 -6.43
N PRO A 24 -10.59 -14.02 -6.91
CA PRO A 24 -9.89 -14.38 -8.16
C PRO A 24 -10.40 -13.61 -9.37
N ASP A 25 -11.65 -13.15 -9.34
CA ASP A 25 -12.21 -12.32 -10.40
C ASP A 25 -12.12 -10.82 -10.09
N GLY A 26 -11.38 -10.47 -9.08
CA GLY A 26 -11.21 -9.08 -8.67
C GLY A 26 -10.41 -8.24 -9.65
N CYS A 27 -10.31 -6.96 -9.33
CA CYS A 27 -9.61 -6.01 -10.19
C CYS A 27 -8.99 -4.91 -9.33
N ILE A 28 -7.79 -4.51 -9.69
CA ILE A 28 -7.13 -3.35 -9.09
C ILE A 28 -6.87 -2.35 -10.21
N LYS A 29 -7.33 -1.12 -10.01
CA LYS A 29 -7.11 -0.04 -10.98
C LYS A 29 -6.35 1.08 -10.31
N THR A 30 -5.42 1.66 -11.06
CA THR A 30 -4.67 2.82 -10.59
C THR A 30 -4.87 3.98 -11.53
N GLU A 31 -4.76 5.18 -11.01
CA GLU A 31 -4.83 6.41 -11.78
C GLU A 31 -3.71 7.34 -11.35
N LEU A 32 -2.96 7.82 -12.32
CA LEU A 32 -1.92 8.80 -12.09
C LEU A 32 -2.57 10.17 -12.01
N LEU A 33 -2.67 10.72 -10.80
CA LEU A 33 -3.33 12.00 -10.57
C LEU A 33 -2.42 13.19 -10.86
N HIS A 34 -1.11 13.02 -10.62
CA HIS A 34 -0.15 14.08 -10.80
C HIS A 34 1.25 13.49 -10.98
N ALA A 35 2.01 14.05 -11.87
CA ALA A 35 3.43 13.72 -12.02
C ALA A 35 4.16 14.92 -12.61
N ASP A 36 5.15 15.41 -11.89
CA ASP A 36 6.05 16.46 -12.38
C ASP A 36 7.45 16.22 -11.82
N LYS A 37 8.31 17.23 -11.91
CA LYS A 37 9.70 17.12 -11.43
C LYS A 37 9.81 17.04 -9.90
N ASP A 38 8.76 17.42 -9.18
CA ASP A 38 8.79 17.54 -7.72
C ASP A 38 8.13 16.35 -7.02
N PHE A 39 6.97 15.91 -7.49
CA PHE A 39 6.26 14.82 -6.85
C PHE A 39 5.33 14.05 -7.81
N VAL A 40 4.85 12.91 -7.32
CA VAL A 40 3.93 12.02 -8.02
C VAL A 40 2.80 11.69 -7.05
N ARG A 41 1.57 11.63 -7.56
CA ARG A 41 0.39 11.22 -6.78
C ARG A 41 -0.39 10.18 -7.56
N VAL A 42 -0.71 9.07 -6.90
CA VAL A 42 -1.43 7.95 -7.51
C VAL A 42 -2.62 7.57 -6.64
N PHE A 43 -3.73 7.28 -7.28
CA PHE A 43 -4.94 6.74 -6.67
C PHE A 43 -5.07 5.27 -7.10
N ALA A 44 -5.46 4.41 -6.16
CA ALA A 44 -5.72 3.00 -6.44
C ALA A 44 -7.10 2.62 -5.91
N ALA A 45 -7.79 1.75 -6.66
CA ALA A 45 -9.07 1.21 -6.27
C ALA A 45 -9.05 -0.31 -6.45
N ALA A 46 -9.48 -1.04 -5.44
CA ALA A 46 -9.60 -2.49 -5.47
C ALA A 46 -11.07 -2.88 -5.52
N PHE A 47 -11.42 -3.75 -6.45
CA PHE A 47 -12.79 -4.23 -6.68
C PHE A 47 -12.85 -5.73 -6.47
N LYS A 48 -13.95 -6.21 -5.88
CA LYS A 48 -14.16 -7.64 -5.67
C LYS A 48 -14.44 -8.36 -6.99
N SER A 49 -14.94 -7.65 -8.00
CA SER A 49 -15.24 -8.20 -9.31
C SER A 49 -14.81 -7.23 -10.40
N SER A 50 -14.21 -7.75 -11.47
CA SER A 50 -13.84 -6.95 -12.64
C SER A 50 -15.04 -6.57 -13.50
N ASP A 51 -16.12 -7.33 -13.38
CA ASP A 51 -17.34 -7.10 -14.19
C ASP A 51 -18.34 -6.15 -13.52
N ASP A 52 -18.20 -5.95 -12.21
CA ASP A 52 -19.15 -5.14 -11.46
C ASP A 52 -18.42 -4.11 -10.59
N ARG A 53 -18.40 -2.87 -11.07
CA ARG A 53 -17.75 -1.77 -10.38
C ARG A 53 -18.46 -1.34 -9.09
N SER A 54 -19.70 -1.79 -8.88
CA SER A 54 -20.39 -1.57 -7.61
C SER A 54 -19.78 -2.37 -6.48
N GLN A 55 -18.91 -3.35 -6.81
CA GLN A 55 -18.21 -4.19 -5.86
C GLN A 55 -16.88 -3.56 -5.40
N LEU A 56 -16.84 -2.26 -5.24
CA LEU A 56 -15.67 -1.57 -4.70
C LEU A 56 -15.38 -2.04 -3.29
N LEU A 57 -14.16 -2.53 -3.08
CA LEU A 57 -13.70 -2.96 -1.76
C LEU A 57 -13.10 -1.79 -0.99
N ALA A 58 -12.14 -1.10 -1.60
CA ALA A 58 -11.41 -0.02 -0.93
C ALA A 58 -10.61 0.80 -1.93
N THR A 59 -10.19 1.98 -1.49
CA THR A 59 -9.33 2.86 -2.25
C THR A 59 -8.09 3.22 -1.44
N GLY A 60 -7.04 3.64 -2.14
CA GLY A 60 -5.82 4.12 -1.52
C GLY A 60 -5.25 5.28 -2.32
N LEU A 61 -4.64 6.20 -1.61
CA LEU A 61 -4.00 7.37 -2.21
C LEU A 61 -2.58 7.46 -1.68
N ALA A 62 -1.63 7.73 -2.56
CA ALA A 62 -0.23 7.90 -2.18
C ALA A 62 0.37 9.08 -2.92
N GLU A 63 1.33 9.70 -2.28
CA GLU A 63 2.12 10.77 -2.86
C GLU A 63 3.58 10.52 -2.50
N GLU A 64 4.46 10.65 -3.48
CA GLU A 64 5.90 10.48 -3.29
C GLU A 64 6.65 11.64 -3.91
N THR A 65 7.64 12.16 -3.20
CA THR A 65 8.54 13.15 -3.75
C THR A 65 9.58 12.47 -4.61
N ARG A 66 10.19 13.22 -5.54
CA ARG A 66 11.28 12.70 -6.35
C ARG A 66 12.65 12.87 -5.68
N GLU A 67 12.65 13.19 -4.40
CA GLU A 67 13.86 13.27 -3.62
C GLU A 67 14.36 11.87 -3.27
N GLY A 68 15.68 11.73 -3.15
CA GLY A 68 16.30 10.46 -2.84
C GLY A 68 16.65 9.67 -4.10
N TYR A 69 17.57 8.74 -3.93
CA TYR A 69 18.12 7.97 -5.04
C TYR A 69 17.06 7.13 -5.77
N VAL A 70 16.21 6.46 -5.01
CA VAL A 70 15.20 5.56 -5.58
C VAL A 70 14.09 6.35 -6.28
N ASN A 71 13.58 7.39 -5.63
CA ASN A 71 12.45 8.15 -6.17
C ASN A 71 12.82 9.09 -7.31
N LYS A 72 14.10 9.33 -7.54
CA LYS A 72 14.53 10.15 -8.66
C LYS A 72 14.14 9.53 -10.01
N THR A 73 14.19 8.21 -10.13
CA THR A 73 13.92 7.49 -11.37
C THR A 73 12.68 6.59 -11.32
N SER A 74 12.24 6.20 -10.13
CA SER A 74 11.16 5.21 -9.96
C SER A 74 10.01 5.71 -9.11
N ALA A 75 9.82 7.04 -9.04
CA ALA A 75 8.79 7.62 -8.19
C ALA A 75 7.37 7.16 -8.55
N VAL A 76 7.05 7.08 -9.85
CA VAL A 76 5.72 6.66 -10.30
C VAL A 76 5.43 5.22 -9.86
N GLU A 77 6.37 4.32 -10.11
CA GLU A 77 6.22 2.90 -9.75
C GLU A 77 6.09 2.71 -8.25
N ASN A 78 6.93 3.40 -7.48
CA ASN A 78 6.90 3.32 -6.03
C ASN A 78 5.59 3.90 -5.47
N CYS A 79 5.14 5.00 -6.04
CA CYS A 79 3.89 5.63 -5.64
C CYS A 79 2.68 4.73 -5.93
N GLU A 80 2.67 4.09 -7.10
CA GLU A 80 1.62 3.13 -7.47
C GLU A 80 1.57 1.96 -6.48
N THR A 81 2.73 1.39 -6.16
CA THR A 81 2.83 0.30 -5.20
C THR A 81 2.30 0.73 -3.82
N SER A 82 2.65 1.92 -3.38
CA SER A 82 2.17 2.47 -2.11
C SER A 82 0.66 2.66 -2.11
N ALA A 83 0.10 3.18 -3.21
CA ALA A 83 -1.34 3.40 -3.33
C ALA A 83 -2.10 2.06 -3.28
N ILE A 84 -1.63 1.06 -4.01
CA ILE A 84 -2.20 -0.30 -3.99
C ILE A 84 -2.13 -0.89 -2.58
N GLY A 85 -0.98 -0.79 -1.93
CA GLY A 85 -0.80 -1.30 -0.57
C GLY A 85 -1.78 -0.68 0.41
N ARG A 86 -2.03 0.62 0.31
CA ARG A 86 -2.99 1.33 1.17
C ARG A 86 -4.42 0.89 0.89
N ALA A 87 -4.79 0.73 -0.37
CA ALA A 87 -6.12 0.24 -0.74
C ALA A 87 -6.38 -1.14 -0.17
N LEU A 88 -5.42 -2.06 -0.32
CA LEU A 88 -5.56 -3.41 0.19
C LEU A 88 -5.60 -3.46 1.71
N ALA A 89 -4.77 -2.69 2.39
CA ALA A 89 -4.78 -2.61 3.85
C ALA A 89 -6.13 -2.07 4.36
N THR A 90 -6.66 -1.03 3.72
CA THR A 90 -7.97 -0.47 4.05
C THR A 90 -9.08 -1.49 3.82
N GLY A 91 -8.94 -2.32 2.78
CA GLY A 91 -9.88 -3.39 2.46
C GLY A 91 -9.77 -4.62 3.34
N GLY A 92 -8.89 -4.62 4.33
CA GLY A 92 -8.76 -5.71 5.29
C GLY A 92 -7.62 -6.67 5.03
N PHE A 93 -6.84 -6.48 3.98
CA PHE A 93 -5.71 -7.38 3.65
C PHE A 93 -4.44 -6.91 4.34
N ARG A 94 -4.44 -7.04 5.65
CA ARG A 94 -3.27 -6.74 6.47
C ARG A 94 -2.44 -7.98 6.69
N VAL A 95 -1.13 -7.85 6.63
CA VAL A 95 -0.23 -8.95 6.90
C VAL A 95 -0.03 -9.06 8.40
N LYS A 96 -0.43 -10.21 8.97
CA LYS A 96 -0.22 -10.49 10.38
C LYS A 96 1.12 -11.19 10.54
N ARG A 97 2.13 -10.45 10.93
CA ARG A 97 3.45 -11.00 11.24
C ARG A 97 3.72 -10.96 12.74
N GLY A 98 2.64 -11.02 13.55
CA GLY A 98 2.71 -10.72 14.96
C GLY A 98 2.60 -9.22 15.18
N PRO A 99 2.76 -8.72 16.42
CA PRO A 99 2.72 -7.30 16.70
C PRO A 99 3.82 -6.58 15.93
N SER A 100 3.53 -5.39 15.44
CA SER A 100 4.56 -4.58 14.82
C SER A 100 5.64 -4.25 15.84
N ARG A 101 6.81 -3.88 15.36
CA ARG A 101 7.90 -3.51 16.26
C ARG A 101 7.52 -2.33 17.15
N GLU A 102 6.77 -1.40 16.61
CA GLU A 102 6.27 -0.25 17.38
C GLU A 102 5.31 -0.69 18.49
N GLU A 103 4.42 -1.61 18.17
CA GLU A 103 3.50 -2.17 19.14
C GLU A 103 4.22 -2.93 20.23
N MET A 104 5.26 -3.70 19.88
CA MET A 104 6.08 -4.41 20.85
C MET A 104 6.82 -3.46 21.78
N GLU A 105 7.39 -2.41 21.24
CA GLU A 105 8.07 -1.38 22.02
C GLU A 105 7.12 -0.66 22.96
N LYS A 106 5.89 -0.40 22.49
CA LYS A 106 4.87 0.25 23.31
C LYS A 106 4.42 -0.64 24.45
N VAL A 107 4.19 -1.92 24.20
CA VAL A 107 3.83 -2.88 25.23
C VAL A 107 4.96 -3.01 26.25
N LYS A 108 6.21 -3.11 25.78
CA LYS A 108 7.37 -3.18 26.65
C LYS A 108 7.47 -1.96 27.56
N ARG A 109 7.27 -0.76 27.03
CA ARG A 109 7.29 0.47 27.83
C ARG A 109 6.18 0.48 28.89
N LEU A 110 4.99 0.00 28.55
CA LEU A 110 3.88 -0.10 29.50
C LEU A 110 4.18 -1.12 30.61
N GLN A 111 4.87 -2.20 30.28
CA GLN A 111 5.24 -3.22 31.28
C GLN A 111 6.36 -2.75 32.21
N GLU A 112 7.22 -1.84 31.75
CA GLU A 112 8.31 -1.28 32.55
C GLU A 112 7.83 -0.21 33.54
N HIS A 113 6.62 0.26 33.41
CA HIS A 113 5.99 1.23 34.29
C HIS A 113 4.92 0.57 35.15
#